data_380f70f67c56154bcb7c9d5edf20861d
#
_entry.id   380f70f67c56154bcb7c9d5edf20861d
#
_cell.length_a   1.000
_cell.length_b   1.000
_cell.length_c   1.000
_cell.angle_alpha   90.00
_cell.angle_beta   90.00
_cell.angle_gamma   90.00
#
_symmetry.space_group_name_H-M   'P 1'
#
loop_
_entity.id
_entity.type
_entity.pdbx_description
1 polymer ?
#
loop_
_entity_poly.entity_id
_entity_poly.type
_entity_poly.pdbx_seq_one_letter_code
_entity_poly.pdbx_strand_id
1 'polypeptide(L)'
;MRRNNLWITALAFGLSLSAYGQGRQESGISSGMLQEIKQAYKGTPADKAIHNAIAGNDINKLAINNDSKNNFDTYFSNKVNSKGITNQKSSGRCWLFTGLNVIRAQFIAKYNLPEFELSQNYNFFWDQLEKANLFLQGIIDTQEKPINDKMVEWLFKNPIGDGGQFTGISDNLMKYGIVPSGVMVETYSSDNTSRMSNLIGLKLKEYGLELRDAKGSKPEALAKRKTEML
;
A
#
# COMPACT_ATOMS: atom_id res chain seq x y z
N MET A 1 -82.39 -32.46 12.52
CA MET A 1 -81.39 -32.45 13.58
C MET A 1 -80.11 -33.09 13.11
N ARG A 2 -79.09 -32.27 12.72
CA ARG A 2 -77.73 -32.73 12.46
C ARG A 2 -76.85 -31.63 12.96
N ARG A 3 -76.11 -31.79 14.06
CA ARG A 3 -75.16 -30.86 14.63
C ARG A 3 -73.76 -31.26 14.18
N ASN A 4 -73.10 -30.31 13.70
CA ASN A 4 -71.83 -30.29 12.97
C ASN A 4 -70.59 -30.65 13.81
N ASN A 5 -69.77 -31.53 13.24
CA ASN A 5 -68.41 -31.79 13.64
C ASN A 5 -67.47 -30.79 12.88
N LEU A 6 -67.31 -29.59 13.42
CA LEU A 6 -66.51 -28.54 12.80
C LEU A 6 -65.32 -28.07 13.71
N TRP A 7 -64.98 -28.93 14.68
CA TRP A 7 -63.94 -28.57 15.68
C TRP A 7 -62.69 -29.45 15.66
N ILE A 8 -62.48 -30.32 14.70
CA ILE A 8 -61.35 -31.26 14.69
C ILE A 8 -60.26 -30.83 13.63
N THR A 9 -60.61 -29.97 12.71
CA THR A 9 -59.63 -29.52 11.68
C THR A 9 -58.79 -28.32 12.01
N ALA A 10 -59.01 -27.63 13.15
CA ALA A 10 -58.24 -26.46 13.55
C ALA A 10 -56.99 -26.75 14.42
N LEU A 11 -56.81 -27.99 14.87
CA LEU A 11 -55.70 -28.36 15.76
C LEU A 11 -54.48 -28.99 15.06
N ALA A 12 -54.59 -29.28 13.76
CA ALA A 12 -53.49 -29.92 12.99
C ALA A 12 -52.59 -28.94 12.23
N PHE A 13 -52.95 -27.66 12.21
CA PHE A 13 -52.14 -26.64 11.49
C PHE A 13 -51.24 -25.80 12.40
N GLY A 14 -51.26 -26.01 13.71
CA GLY A 14 -50.52 -25.26 14.71
C GLY A 14 -49.13 -25.83 15.12
N LEU A 15 -48.75 -27.00 14.60
CA LEU A 15 -47.56 -27.72 15.11
C LEU A 15 -46.40 -27.89 14.10
N SER A 16 -46.47 -27.24 12.94
CA SER A 16 -45.41 -27.35 11.92
C SER A 16 -44.57 -26.08 11.68
N LEU A 17 -44.63 -25.12 12.61
CA LEU A 17 -43.82 -23.85 12.49
C LEU A 17 -42.69 -23.74 13.52
N SER A 18 -42.30 -24.81 14.15
CA SER A 18 -41.24 -24.77 15.16
C SER A 18 -40.13 -25.79 14.90
N ALA A 19 -39.49 -25.76 13.76
CA ALA A 19 -38.20 -26.46 13.60
C ALA A 19 -37.45 -26.07 12.33
N TYR A 20 -37.10 -24.81 12.15
CA TYR A 20 -35.92 -24.43 11.37
C TYR A 20 -35.23 -23.24 12.03
N GLY A 21 -35.00 -23.34 13.32
CA GLY A 21 -33.87 -22.67 13.92
C GLY A 21 -32.62 -23.42 13.46
N GLN A 22 -32.07 -23.09 12.29
CA GLN A 22 -30.70 -23.45 11.98
C GLN A 22 -29.86 -22.91 13.14
N GLY A 23 -29.30 -23.83 13.93
CA GLY A 23 -28.37 -23.49 14.97
C GLY A 23 -27.26 -22.65 14.37
N ARG A 24 -27.38 -21.35 14.55
CA ARG A 24 -26.28 -20.43 14.29
C ARG A 24 -25.18 -20.92 15.20
N GLN A 25 -24.20 -21.61 14.64
CA GLN A 25 -23.00 -21.98 15.37
C GLN A 25 -22.48 -20.68 15.95
N GLU A 26 -22.50 -20.54 17.26
CA GLU A 26 -22.01 -19.34 17.93
C GLU A 26 -20.54 -19.19 17.55
N SER A 27 -20.25 -18.26 16.63
CA SER A 27 -18.87 -17.97 16.18
C SER A 27 -18.11 -17.11 17.17
N GLY A 28 -18.77 -16.66 18.25
CA GLY A 28 -18.18 -15.87 19.31
C GLY A 28 -17.49 -16.72 20.39
N ILE A 29 -16.67 -16.07 21.21
CA ILE A 29 -16.05 -16.71 22.39
C ILE A 29 -17.14 -17.01 23.40
N SER A 30 -17.44 -18.30 23.61
CA SER A 30 -18.38 -18.76 24.63
C SER A 30 -17.79 -18.61 26.03
N SER A 31 -18.65 -18.65 27.07
CA SER A 31 -18.20 -18.64 28.44
C SER A 31 -17.31 -19.85 28.79
N GLY A 32 -17.55 -21.00 28.17
CA GLY A 32 -16.71 -22.18 28.31
C GLY A 32 -15.33 -21.98 27.72
N MET A 33 -15.24 -21.48 26.48
CA MET A 33 -13.96 -21.13 25.86
C MET A 33 -13.19 -20.08 26.67
N LEU A 34 -13.88 -19.09 27.24
CA LEU A 34 -13.23 -18.09 28.08
C LEU A 34 -12.63 -18.71 29.35
N GLN A 35 -13.30 -19.68 29.98
CA GLN A 35 -12.78 -20.41 31.12
C GLN A 35 -11.56 -21.26 30.74
N GLU A 36 -11.60 -21.97 29.63
CA GLU A 36 -10.47 -22.76 29.14
C GLU A 36 -9.26 -21.88 28.86
N ILE A 37 -9.43 -20.73 28.19
CA ILE A 37 -8.36 -19.75 27.93
C ILE A 37 -7.75 -19.26 29.25
N LYS A 38 -8.58 -18.91 30.23
CA LYS A 38 -8.09 -18.46 31.55
C LYS A 38 -7.32 -19.56 32.30
N GLN A 39 -7.78 -20.82 32.21
CA GLN A 39 -7.13 -21.94 32.87
C GLN A 39 -5.83 -22.36 32.18
N ALA A 40 -5.73 -22.15 30.85
CA ALA A 40 -4.51 -22.43 30.09
C ALA A 40 -3.35 -21.47 30.44
N TYR A 41 -3.67 -20.25 30.92
CA TYR A 41 -2.66 -19.28 31.31
C TYR A 41 -2.09 -19.58 32.70
N LYS A 42 -0.90 -20.13 32.73
CA LYS A 42 -0.18 -20.53 33.99
C LYS A 42 0.87 -19.54 34.47
N GLY A 43 0.78 -18.30 34.13
CA GLY A 43 1.69 -17.19 34.45
C GLY A 43 2.86 -17.53 35.42
N THR A 44 4.00 -17.90 34.88
CA THR A 44 5.24 -18.12 35.66
C THR A 44 5.87 -16.77 36.06
N PRO A 45 6.81 -16.72 37.01
CA PRO A 45 7.58 -15.52 37.28
C PRO A 45 8.28 -14.95 36.04
N ALA A 46 8.76 -15.82 35.14
CA ALA A 46 9.35 -15.40 33.86
C ALA A 46 8.32 -14.73 32.94
N ASP A 47 7.11 -15.29 32.86
CA ASP A 47 6.03 -14.68 32.06
C ASP A 47 5.66 -13.28 32.58
N LYS A 48 5.63 -13.09 33.89
CA LYS A 48 5.39 -11.79 34.51
C LYS A 48 6.49 -10.78 34.19
N ALA A 49 7.76 -11.21 34.22
CA ALA A 49 8.90 -10.36 33.86
C ALA A 49 8.83 -9.94 32.38
N ILE A 50 8.55 -10.88 31.47
CA ILE A 50 8.38 -10.62 30.04
C ILE A 50 7.19 -9.69 29.81
N HIS A 51 6.05 -9.96 30.45
CA HIS A 51 4.86 -9.10 30.35
C HIS A 51 5.16 -7.65 30.75
N ASN A 52 5.82 -7.46 31.90
CA ASN A 52 6.21 -6.12 32.36
C ASN A 52 7.19 -5.44 31.41
N ALA A 53 8.14 -6.19 30.86
CA ALA A 53 9.09 -5.67 29.87
C ALA A 53 8.36 -5.20 28.59
N ILE A 54 7.45 -6.01 28.06
CA ILE A 54 6.67 -5.69 26.84
C ILE A 54 5.71 -4.54 27.10
N ALA A 55 5.05 -4.50 28.25
CA ALA A 55 4.07 -3.47 28.57
C ALA A 55 4.68 -2.05 28.69
N GLY A 56 5.95 -1.96 29.09
CA GLY A 56 6.64 -0.67 29.30
C GLY A 56 7.63 -0.27 28.21
N ASN A 57 7.86 -1.09 27.16
CA ASN A 57 8.90 -0.85 26.17
C ASN A 57 8.45 -1.19 24.74
N ASP A 58 9.16 -0.62 23.77
CA ASP A 58 9.02 -0.99 22.36
C ASP A 58 9.45 -2.45 22.17
N ILE A 59 8.54 -3.29 21.71
CA ILE A 59 8.76 -4.73 21.49
C ILE A 59 9.89 -5.01 20.49
N ASN A 60 10.06 -4.13 19.48
CA ASN A 60 11.13 -4.27 18.50
C ASN A 60 12.52 -4.09 19.15
N LYS A 61 12.61 -3.20 20.14
CA LYS A 61 13.85 -3.01 20.90
C LYS A 61 14.16 -4.20 21.81
N LEU A 62 13.13 -4.80 22.40
CA LEU A 62 13.28 -5.99 23.24
C LEU A 62 13.65 -7.24 22.44
N ALA A 63 13.21 -7.34 21.20
CA ALA A 63 13.50 -8.46 20.30
C ALA A 63 14.94 -8.47 19.77
N ILE A 64 15.72 -7.41 19.98
CA ILE A 64 17.08 -7.31 19.49
C ILE A 64 18.00 -8.21 20.35
N ASN A 65 18.66 -9.19 19.71
CA ASN A 65 19.75 -9.92 20.35
C ASN A 65 21.02 -9.05 20.40
N ASN A 66 21.34 -8.55 21.58
CA ASN A 66 22.51 -7.67 21.77
C ASN A 66 23.85 -8.39 21.56
N ASP A 67 23.91 -9.72 21.77
CA ASP A 67 25.13 -10.49 21.54
C ASP A 67 25.49 -10.54 20.05
N SER A 68 24.49 -10.45 19.17
CA SER A 68 24.70 -10.45 17.72
C SER A 68 25.14 -9.08 17.16
N LYS A 69 24.95 -7.97 17.90
CA LYS A 69 25.25 -6.63 17.42
C LYS A 69 26.73 -6.39 17.11
N ASN A 70 27.62 -7.07 17.79
CA ASN A 70 29.07 -6.87 17.73
C ASN A 70 29.79 -7.86 16.80
N ASN A 71 29.05 -8.79 16.18
CA ASN A 71 29.63 -9.88 15.39
C ASN A 71 29.52 -9.66 13.87
N PHE A 72 29.29 -8.44 13.41
CA PHE A 72 29.29 -8.15 11.99
C PHE A 72 30.72 -8.01 11.48
N ASP A 73 31.09 -8.85 10.52
CA ASP A 73 32.30 -8.66 9.76
C ASP A 73 32.12 -7.44 8.83
N THR A 74 32.99 -6.46 9.00
CA THR A 74 32.99 -5.22 8.21
C THR A 74 33.99 -5.24 7.06
N TYR A 75 34.62 -6.41 6.82
CA TYR A 75 35.53 -6.57 5.69
C TYR A 75 34.74 -6.81 4.40
N PHE A 76 35.05 -6.01 3.39
CA PHE A 76 34.49 -6.12 2.04
C PHE A 76 35.65 -6.18 1.04
N SER A 77 35.67 -7.25 0.19
CA SER A 77 36.67 -7.43 -0.86
C SER A 77 36.59 -6.34 -1.96
N ASN A 78 35.39 -5.76 -2.17
CA ASN A 78 35.17 -4.69 -3.11
C ASN A 78 34.37 -3.58 -2.43
N LYS A 79 34.81 -2.34 -2.57
CA LYS A 79 34.19 -1.17 -1.97
C LYS A 79 34.02 -0.06 -3.00
N VAL A 80 32.81 0.44 -3.15
CA VAL A 80 32.48 1.62 -3.94
C VAL A 80 32.48 2.85 -3.04
N ASN A 81 33.25 3.87 -3.39
CA ASN A 81 33.28 5.10 -2.63
C ASN A 81 32.13 6.03 -3.06
N SER A 82 31.02 5.98 -2.34
CA SER A 82 29.82 6.78 -2.61
C SER A 82 29.85 8.18 -1.99
N LYS A 83 30.82 8.50 -1.13
CA LYS A 83 30.99 9.79 -0.45
C LYS A 83 29.66 10.35 0.08
N GLY A 84 29.18 9.79 1.17
CA GLY A 84 27.95 10.22 1.85
C GLY A 84 26.77 9.27 1.73
N ILE A 85 25.72 9.59 2.45
CA ILE A 85 24.49 8.81 2.58
C ILE A 85 23.31 9.70 2.22
N THR A 86 22.38 9.20 1.41
CA THR A 86 21.09 9.84 1.14
C THR A 86 19.99 9.25 2.03
N ASN A 87 18.99 10.03 2.37
CA ASN A 87 17.91 9.62 3.25
C ASN A 87 16.55 9.89 2.59
N GLN A 88 15.79 8.85 2.31
CA GLN A 88 14.45 8.96 1.70
C GLN A 88 13.36 9.49 2.64
N LYS A 89 13.67 9.69 3.93
CA LYS A 89 12.71 10.11 4.96
C LYS A 89 11.47 9.21 5.02
N SER A 90 10.29 9.78 5.20
CA SER A 90 9.00 9.09 5.27
C SER A 90 8.36 8.95 3.88
N SER A 91 9.09 8.36 2.93
CA SER A 91 8.60 8.15 1.56
C SER A 91 8.89 6.71 1.09
N GLY A 92 8.12 6.20 0.13
CA GLY A 92 8.31 4.88 -0.50
C GLY A 92 9.32 4.89 -1.64
N ARG A 93 10.23 5.89 -1.72
CA ARG A 93 11.17 6.12 -2.81
C ARG A 93 12.49 5.35 -2.70
N CYS A 94 12.57 4.30 -1.86
CA CYS A 94 13.81 3.52 -1.66
C CYS A 94 14.42 3.02 -2.99
N TRP A 95 13.59 2.57 -3.91
CA TRP A 95 13.99 2.14 -5.25
C TRP A 95 14.72 3.23 -6.02
N LEU A 96 14.21 4.46 -5.99
CA LEU A 96 14.76 5.62 -6.69
C LEU A 96 16.07 6.09 -6.04
N PHE A 97 16.09 6.23 -4.70
CA PHE A 97 17.30 6.56 -3.96
C PHE A 97 18.43 5.57 -4.21
N THR A 98 18.11 4.26 -4.19
CA THR A 98 19.10 3.21 -4.45
C THR A 98 19.68 3.33 -5.85
N GLY A 99 18.85 3.45 -6.88
CA GLY A 99 19.32 3.53 -8.26
C GLY A 99 20.12 4.81 -8.55
N LEU A 100 19.66 5.96 -8.07
CA LEU A 100 20.39 7.21 -8.23
C LEU A 100 21.73 7.21 -7.45
N ASN A 101 21.80 6.54 -6.30
CA ASN A 101 23.06 6.38 -5.56
C ASN A 101 24.10 5.54 -6.32
N VAL A 102 23.69 4.52 -7.06
CA VAL A 102 24.61 3.76 -7.93
C VAL A 102 25.20 4.66 -8.99
N ILE A 103 24.38 5.45 -9.66
CA ILE A 103 24.81 6.39 -10.70
C ILE A 103 25.66 7.51 -10.10
N ARG A 104 25.27 8.05 -8.95
CA ARG A 104 26.02 9.08 -8.21
C ARG A 104 27.44 8.63 -7.93
N ALA A 105 27.65 7.40 -7.47
CA ALA A 105 28.96 6.86 -7.19
C ALA A 105 29.86 6.83 -8.46
N GLN A 106 29.26 6.49 -9.61
CA GLN A 106 29.96 6.52 -10.90
C GLN A 106 30.36 7.95 -11.31
N PHE A 107 29.47 8.93 -11.12
CA PHE A 107 29.78 10.35 -11.38
C PHE A 107 30.91 10.85 -10.50
N ILE A 108 30.86 10.58 -9.20
CA ILE A 108 31.89 10.94 -8.23
C ILE A 108 33.24 10.36 -8.67
N ALA A 109 33.29 9.10 -9.02
CA ALA A 109 34.53 8.44 -9.48
C ALA A 109 35.03 9.01 -10.80
N LYS A 110 34.17 9.18 -11.80
CA LYS A 110 34.50 9.61 -13.15
C LYS A 110 35.03 11.07 -13.20
N TYR A 111 34.39 11.93 -12.41
CA TYR A 111 34.71 13.39 -12.43
C TYR A 111 35.50 13.84 -11.21
N ASN A 112 35.95 12.91 -10.37
CA ASN A 112 36.71 13.18 -9.13
C ASN A 112 36.06 14.26 -8.24
N LEU A 113 34.72 14.14 -8.04
CA LEU A 113 33.99 15.13 -7.26
C LEU A 113 34.18 14.89 -5.76
N PRO A 114 34.25 15.94 -4.92
CA PRO A 114 34.32 15.81 -3.47
C PRO A 114 33.01 15.30 -2.90
N GLU A 115 31.90 15.91 -3.33
CA GLU A 115 30.52 15.52 -3.05
C GLU A 115 29.68 15.78 -4.30
N PHE A 116 28.65 14.97 -4.49
CA PHE A 116 27.68 15.15 -5.56
C PHE A 116 26.40 14.43 -5.21
N GLU A 117 25.26 15.06 -5.47
CA GLU A 117 23.96 14.47 -5.27
C GLU A 117 23.03 14.75 -6.46
N LEU A 118 22.28 13.74 -6.86
CA LEU A 118 21.23 13.82 -7.88
C LEU A 118 19.91 14.18 -7.24
N SER A 119 19.03 14.86 -7.98
CA SER A 119 17.69 15.20 -7.51
C SER A 119 16.78 13.99 -7.59
N GLN A 120 16.46 13.41 -6.44
CA GLN A 120 15.43 12.36 -6.35
C GLN A 120 14.04 12.94 -6.61
N ASN A 121 13.81 14.18 -6.19
CA ASN A 121 12.53 14.86 -6.39
C ASN A 121 12.19 15.07 -7.86
N TYR A 122 13.17 15.38 -8.70
CA TYR A 122 13.00 15.51 -10.16
C TYR A 122 12.51 14.22 -10.80
N ASN A 123 13.21 13.11 -10.56
CA ASN A 123 12.83 11.83 -11.14
C ASN A 123 11.53 11.27 -10.51
N PHE A 124 11.27 11.58 -9.24
CA PHE A 124 10.01 11.24 -8.58
C PHE A 124 8.81 11.96 -9.20
N PHE A 125 8.94 13.23 -9.56
CA PHE A 125 7.89 13.97 -10.26
C PHE A 125 7.49 13.27 -11.57
N TRP A 126 8.47 12.90 -12.38
CA TRP A 126 8.21 12.20 -13.64
C TRP A 126 7.61 10.81 -13.43
N ASP A 127 8.07 10.07 -12.43
CA ASP A 127 7.47 8.79 -12.05
C ASP A 127 5.99 8.92 -11.66
N GLN A 128 5.65 9.94 -10.88
CA GLN A 128 4.25 10.17 -10.48
C GLN A 128 3.39 10.58 -11.68
N LEU A 129 3.90 11.37 -12.59
CA LEU A 129 3.20 11.76 -13.81
C LEU A 129 2.95 10.56 -14.73
N GLU A 130 3.95 9.67 -14.90
CA GLU A 130 3.80 8.43 -15.67
C GLU A 130 2.77 7.47 -15.03
N LYS A 131 2.77 7.34 -13.73
CA LYS A 131 1.78 6.52 -13.02
C LYS A 131 0.37 7.08 -13.13
N ALA A 132 0.23 8.40 -13.05
CA ALA A 132 -1.05 9.07 -13.29
C ALA A 132 -1.55 8.84 -14.73
N ASN A 133 -0.66 8.99 -15.71
CA ASN A 133 -0.97 8.68 -17.12
C ASN A 133 -1.38 7.22 -17.31
N LEU A 134 -0.67 6.29 -16.68
CA LEU A 134 -1.00 4.85 -16.75
C LEU A 134 -2.37 4.55 -16.16
N PHE A 135 -2.70 5.15 -15.00
CA PHE A 135 -4.01 5.02 -14.39
C PHE A 135 -5.12 5.53 -15.31
N LEU A 136 -5.00 6.76 -15.82
CA LEU A 136 -6.00 7.37 -16.69
C LEU A 136 -6.16 6.60 -18.01
N GLN A 137 -5.07 6.08 -18.59
CA GLN A 137 -5.13 5.21 -19.75
C GLN A 137 -5.84 3.90 -19.43
N GLY A 138 -5.51 3.25 -18.31
CA GLY A 138 -6.19 2.03 -17.87
C GLY A 138 -7.70 2.23 -17.67
N ILE A 139 -8.14 3.40 -17.20
CA ILE A 139 -9.55 3.74 -17.11
C ILE A 139 -10.19 3.86 -18.50
N ILE A 140 -9.53 4.50 -19.45
CA ILE A 140 -10.01 4.60 -20.85
C ILE A 140 -10.12 3.19 -21.46
N ASP A 141 -9.10 2.37 -21.33
CA ASP A 141 -9.03 1.01 -21.89
C ASP A 141 -10.09 0.06 -21.29
N THR A 142 -10.59 0.39 -20.11
CA THR A 142 -11.60 -0.40 -19.38
C THR A 142 -12.98 0.23 -19.33
N GLN A 143 -13.27 1.27 -20.14
CA GLN A 143 -14.55 1.98 -20.12
C GLN A 143 -15.76 1.08 -20.36
N GLU A 144 -15.61 0.05 -21.21
CA GLU A 144 -16.68 -0.89 -21.54
C GLU A 144 -16.98 -1.91 -20.44
N LYS A 145 -16.05 -2.09 -19.50
CA LYS A 145 -16.22 -3.02 -18.39
C LYS A 145 -17.11 -2.42 -17.29
N PRO A 146 -17.89 -3.25 -16.59
CA PRO A 146 -18.69 -2.77 -15.47
C PRO A 146 -17.80 -2.30 -14.30
N ILE A 147 -18.33 -1.43 -13.43
CA ILE A 147 -17.57 -0.85 -12.32
C ILE A 147 -17.05 -1.91 -11.33
N ASN A 148 -17.72 -3.04 -11.21
CA ASN A 148 -17.33 -4.18 -10.38
C ASN A 148 -16.44 -5.21 -11.10
N ASP A 149 -15.94 -4.92 -12.30
CA ASP A 149 -14.87 -5.71 -12.93
C ASP A 149 -13.61 -5.60 -12.08
N LYS A 150 -12.93 -6.73 -11.86
CA LYS A 150 -11.74 -6.81 -10.98
C LYS A 150 -10.61 -5.87 -11.40
N MET A 151 -10.42 -5.64 -12.70
CA MET A 151 -9.39 -4.71 -13.19
C MET A 151 -9.79 -3.27 -12.88
N VAL A 152 -11.07 -2.90 -13.09
CA VAL A 152 -11.58 -1.57 -12.76
C VAL A 152 -11.49 -1.30 -11.27
N GLU A 153 -11.92 -2.24 -10.44
CA GLU A 153 -11.78 -2.14 -8.97
C GLU A 153 -10.31 -1.97 -8.55
N TRP A 154 -9.41 -2.73 -9.16
CA TRP A 154 -7.98 -2.65 -8.87
C TRP A 154 -7.40 -1.27 -9.23
N LEU A 155 -7.74 -0.73 -10.40
CA LEU A 155 -7.33 0.61 -10.82
C LEU A 155 -7.79 1.67 -9.82
N PHE A 156 -9.08 1.70 -9.48
CA PHE A 156 -9.61 2.67 -8.51
C PHE A 156 -9.07 2.47 -7.09
N LYS A 157 -8.70 1.26 -6.72
CA LYS A 157 -8.08 0.99 -5.42
C LYS A 157 -6.63 1.46 -5.36
N ASN A 158 -5.91 1.42 -6.49
CA ASN A 158 -4.49 1.70 -6.60
C ASN A 158 -4.20 2.76 -7.68
N PRO A 159 -4.73 3.99 -7.58
CA PRO A 159 -4.59 5.00 -8.64
C PRO A 159 -3.16 5.51 -8.78
N ILE A 160 -2.41 5.55 -7.69
CA ILE A 160 -1.02 6.02 -7.64
C ILE A 160 -0.31 5.47 -6.40
N GLY A 161 1.01 5.43 -6.43
CA GLY A 161 1.85 5.04 -5.30
C GLY A 161 3.29 5.51 -5.51
N ASP A 162 4.06 5.62 -4.42
CA ASP A 162 5.43 6.09 -4.44
C ASP A 162 6.48 4.96 -4.55
N GLY A 163 6.06 3.70 -4.45
CA GLY A 163 6.91 2.53 -4.66
C GLY A 163 7.29 2.31 -6.12
N GLY A 164 8.39 1.60 -6.36
CA GLY A 164 8.84 1.24 -7.70
C GLY A 164 9.92 0.17 -7.68
N GLN A 165 10.45 -0.15 -8.87
CA GLN A 165 11.49 -1.14 -9.08
C GLN A 165 12.62 -0.57 -9.93
N PHE A 166 13.74 -1.31 -10.06
CA PHE A 166 14.92 -0.88 -10.81
C PHE A 166 14.62 -0.57 -12.29
N THR A 167 13.75 -1.34 -12.92
CA THR A 167 13.32 -1.09 -14.32
C THR A 167 12.67 0.29 -14.48
N GLY A 168 11.87 0.71 -13.50
CA GLY A 168 11.26 2.05 -13.51
C GLY A 168 12.27 3.18 -13.44
N ILE A 169 13.42 2.98 -12.75
CA ILE A 169 14.51 3.96 -12.79
C ILE A 169 15.10 4.03 -14.19
N SER A 170 15.47 2.90 -14.77
CA SER A 170 16.07 2.85 -16.11
C SER A 170 15.20 3.59 -17.13
N ASP A 171 13.90 3.29 -17.16
CA ASP A 171 12.97 3.92 -18.09
C ASP A 171 12.82 5.42 -17.84
N ASN A 172 12.72 5.83 -16.57
CA ASN A 172 12.62 7.23 -16.19
C ASN A 172 13.87 8.01 -16.60
N LEU A 173 15.06 7.46 -16.34
CA LEU A 173 16.33 8.10 -16.69
C LEU A 173 16.52 8.20 -18.21
N MET A 174 16.18 7.15 -18.93
CA MET A 174 16.29 7.15 -20.39
C MET A 174 15.35 8.19 -21.04
N LYS A 175 14.18 8.41 -20.44
CA LYS A 175 13.17 9.32 -21.00
C LYS A 175 13.38 10.77 -20.57
N TYR A 176 13.71 11.01 -19.31
CA TYR A 176 13.71 12.35 -18.70
C TYR A 176 15.11 12.81 -18.26
N GLY A 177 16.08 11.92 -18.25
CA GLY A 177 17.41 12.22 -17.74
C GLY A 177 17.48 12.34 -16.23
N ILE A 178 18.56 12.97 -15.77
CA ILE A 178 18.85 13.24 -14.36
C ILE A 178 19.37 14.65 -14.22
N VAL A 179 19.16 15.26 -13.07
CA VAL A 179 19.68 16.60 -12.76
C VAL A 179 20.36 16.62 -11.39
N PRO A 180 21.29 17.54 -11.13
CA PRO A 180 21.83 17.76 -9.80
C PRO A 180 20.75 18.13 -8.77
N SER A 181 20.96 17.80 -7.51
CA SER A 181 19.98 18.03 -6.42
C SER A 181 19.53 19.49 -6.29
N GLY A 182 20.43 20.45 -6.59
CA GLY A 182 20.10 21.87 -6.55
C GLY A 182 19.12 22.37 -7.62
N VAL A 183 18.84 21.57 -8.68
CA VAL A 183 17.89 21.95 -9.75
C VAL A 183 16.45 21.77 -9.27
N MET A 184 16.16 20.70 -8.56
CA MET A 184 14.87 20.46 -7.95
C MET A 184 15.07 19.84 -6.57
N VAL A 185 15.03 20.70 -5.55
CA VAL A 185 15.31 20.33 -4.16
C VAL A 185 14.18 19.52 -3.55
N GLU A 186 14.50 18.76 -2.52
CA GLU A 186 13.48 18.05 -1.72
C GLU A 186 12.58 19.07 -1.01
N THR A 187 11.32 18.67 -0.84
CA THR A 187 10.28 19.45 -0.17
C THR A 187 9.70 18.65 0.99
N TYR A 188 8.94 19.29 1.87
CA TYR A 188 8.24 18.56 2.92
C TYR A 188 7.34 17.45 2.36
N SER A 189 6.66 17.70 1.23
CA SER A 189 5.77 16.72 0.61
C SER A 189 6.52 15.57 -0.07
N SER A 190 7.70 15.81 -0.64
CA SER A 190 8.52 14.73 -1.19
C SER A 190 9.20 13.91 -0.08
N ASP A 191 9.54 14.53 1.05
CA ASP A 191 10.04 13.85 2.24
C ASP A 191 8.95 13.06 3.00
N ASN A 192 7.66 13.42 2.82
CA ASN A 192 6.50 12.82 3.50
C ASN A 192 5.37 12.59 2.49
N THR A 193 5.54 11.59 1.63
CA THR A 193 4.72 11.37 0.43
C THR A 193 3.28 10.96 0.69
N SER A 194 2.94 10.36 1.84
CA SER A 194 1.63 9.76 2.09
C SER A 194 0.47 10.74 1.89
N ARG A 195 0.57 11.96 2.40
CA ARG A 195 -0.52 12.95 2.26
C ARG A 195 -0.68 13.43 0.82
N MET A 196 0.41 13.71 0.14
CA MET A 196 0.44 14.09 -1.25
C MET A 196 -0.14 12.99 -2.15
N SER A 197 0.33 11.75 -1.98
CA SER A 197 -0.17 10.60 -2.74
C SER A 197 -1.67 10.37 -2.53
N ASN A 198 -2.16 10.55 -1.31
CA ASN A 198 -3.60 10.45 -1.04
C ASN A 198 -4.41 11.52 -1.77
N LEU A 199 -3.96 12.77 -1.78
CA LEU A 199 -4.65 13.87 -2.47
C LEU A 199 -4.65 13.68 -4.00
N ILE A 200 -3.49 13.33 -4.58
CA ILE A 200 -3.38 13.00 -6.01
C ILE A 200 -4.28 11.81 -6.34
N GLY A 201 -4.25 10.75 -5.50
CA GLY A 201 -5.09 9.58 -5.69
C GLY A 201 -6.58 9.88 -5.67
N LEU A 202 -7.04 10.78 -4.80
CA LEU A 202 -8.44 11.25 -4.79
C LEU A 202 -8.79 11.98 -6.08
N LYS A 203 -7.91 12.89 -6.55
CA LYS A 203 -8.14 13.62 -7.79
C LYS A 203 -8.13 12.71 -9.02
N LEU A 204 -7.22 11.75 -9.06
CA LEU A 204 -7.19 10.74 -10.13
C LEU A 204 -8.47 9.90 -10.16
N LYS A 205 -9.02 9.51 -9.00
CA LYS A 205 -10.31 8.80 -8.94
C LYS A 205 -11.46 9.63 -9.48
N GLU A 206 -11.52 10.92 -9.15
CA GLU A 206 -12.49 11.87 -9.70
C GLU A 206 -12.37 11.90 -11.23
N TYR A 207 -11.17 12.13 -11.78
CA TYR A 207 -10.90 12.10 -13.21
C TYR A 207 -11.22 10.75 -13.85
N GLY A 208 -10.94 9.65 -13.16
CA GLY A 208 -11.30 8.32 -13.61
C GLY A 208 -12.82 8.15 -13.79
N LEU A 209 -13.63 8.68 -12.88
CA LEU A 209 -15.09 8.67 -13.00
C LEU A 209 -15.53 9.54 -14.17
N GLU A 210 -15.00 10.76 -14.32
CA GLU A 210 -15.31 11.65 -15.47
C GLU A 210 -14.97 11.00 -16.81
N LEU A 211 -13.85 10.28 -16.91
CA LEU A 211 -13.50 9.55 -18.13
C LEU A 211 -14.47 8.39 -18.39
N ARG A 212 -14.91 7.67 -17.36
CA ARG A 212 -15.91 6.61 -17.52
C ARG A 212 -17.28 7.14 -17.94
N ASP A 213 -17.69 8.28 -17.40
CA ASP A 213 -18.95 8.95 -17.80
C ASP A 213 -18.91 9.46 -19.25
N ALA A 214 -17.71 9.71 -19.78
CA ALA A 214 -17.47 10.09 -21.16
C ALA A 214 -17.47 8.90 -22.16
N LYS A 215 -17.95 7.71 -21.72
CA LYS A 215 -18.09 6.53 -22.55
C LYS A 215 -18.81 6.84 -23.86
N GLY A 216 -18.27 6.32 -24.98
CA GLY A 216 -18.78 6.57 -26.32
C GLY A 216 -18.22 7.84 -26.98
N SER A 217 -17.39 8.62 -26.30
CA SER A 217 -16.64 9.70 -26.91
C SER A 217 -15.60 9.19 -27.90
N LYS A 218 -15.24 10.02 -28.89
CA LYS A 218 -14.18 9.67 -29.85
C LYS A 218 -12.83 9.52 -29.14
N PRO A 219 -11.95 8.59 -29.60
CA PRO A 219 -10.64 8.39 -29.00
C PRO A 219 -9.81 9.66 -28.84
N GLU A 220 -9.86 10.55 -29.82
CA GLU A 220 -9.12 11.83 -29.81
C GLU A 220 -9.62 12.76 -28.69
N ALA A 221 -10.93 12.75 -28.42
CA ALA A 221 -11.51 13.54 -27.34
C ALA A 221 -11.12 13.01 -25.96
N LEU A 222 -11.07 11.68 -25.81
CA LEU A 222 -10.59 11.05 -24.57
C LEU A 222 -9.10 11.31 -24.35
N ALA A 223 -8.27 11.21 -25.39
CA ALA A 223 -6.85 11.53 -25.33
C ALA A 223 -6.60 12.99 -24.92
N LYS A 224 -7.37 13.93 -25.50
CA LYS A 224 -7.29 15.34 -25.13
C LYS A 224 -7.66 15.55 -23.65
N ARG A 225 -8.79 14.99 -23.19
CA ARG A 225 -9.19 15.08 -21.77
C ARG A 225 -8.13 14.51 -20.84
N LYS A 226 -7.59 13.33 -21.17
CA LYS A 226 -6.50 12.73 -20.40
C LYS A 226 -5.29 13.68 -20.28
N THR A 227 -4.91 14.34 -21.36
CA THR A 227 -3.79 15.31 -21.35
C THR A 227 -4.10 16.53 -20.49
N GLU A 228 -5.34 17.01 -20.50
CA GLU A 228 -5.78 18.14 -19.66
C GLU A 228 -5.86 17.79 -18.16
N MET A 229 -6.00 16.50 -17.84
CA MET A 229 -6.04 15.99 -16.46
C MET A 229 -4.63 15.71 -15.86
N LEU A 230 -3.60 15.62 -16.71
CA LEU A 230 -2.20 15.44 -16.32
C LEU A 230 -1.50 16.78 -16.07
#